data_ffbae3035dc56d17b7c2051b2a7d1131
#
_entry.id   ffbae3035dc56d17b7c2051b2a7d1131
#
_cell.length_a   1.000
_cell.length_b   1.000
_cell.length_c   1.000
_cell.angle_alpha   90.00
_cell.angle_beta   90.00
_cell.angle_gamma   90.00
#
_symmetry.space_group_name_H-M   'P 1'
#
loop_
_entity.id
_entity.type
_entity.pdbx_description
1 polymer ?
#
loop_
_entity_poly.entity_id
_entity_poly.type
_entity_poly.pdbx_seq_one_letter_code
_entity_poly.pdbx_strand_id
1 'polypeptide(L)'
;MISQPQEQKVITLASFNMGAGKTFVSVNLAASLVQAEKKIIMIDLDLRKGRLSHFAHAKRVKGVAHYLSNPLVSADDIILHDAFGEGLDLIPIGVIAPNPTELLLNRRLDELIVKLRRRYDYIIVDNVPIGVVADASVVNRISDLTLFIVRVGKLDRRQLPELERLYQEHRLNNLAVVLNGAKKGSRGYGYGYGYGYGIDVEKSGWWSRMKKRMKR
;
A
#
# COMPACT_ATOMS: atom_id res chain seq x y z
N MET A 1 -9.81 -32.99 -2.38
CA MET A 1 -9.00 -31.93 -3.04
C MET A 1 -8.55 -30.98 -1.95
N ILE A 2 -7.27 -31.00 -1.59
CA ILE A 2 -6.70 -30.02 -0.65
C ILE A 2 -6.52 -28.76 -1.48
N SER A 3 -7.35 -27.72 -1.22
CA SER A 3 -7.17 -26.41 -1.83
C SER A 3 -5.79 -25.91 -1.44
N GLN A 4 -4.91 -25.67 -2.42
CA GLN A 4 -3.63 -24.99 -2.16
C GLN A 4 -3.95 -23.64 -1.47
N PRO A 5 -3.15 -23.25 -0.45
CA PRO A 5 -3.33 -21.96 0.17
C PRO A 5 -3.26 -20.89 -0.92
N GLN A 6 -4.30 -20.07 -1.01
CA GLN A 6 -4.35 -18.99 -1.99
C GLN A 6 -3.18 -18.06 -1.71
N GLU A 7 -2.24 -17.94 -2.65
CA GLU A 7 -1.07 -17.08 -2.49
C GLU A 7 -1.52 -15.63 -2.22
N GLN A 8 -1.16 -15.10 -1.06
CA GLN A 8 -1.48 -13.73 -0.67
C GLN A 8 -0.56 -12.75 -1.41
N LYS A 9 -0.95 -12.38 -2.63
CA LYS A 9 -0.14 -11.50 -3.49
C LYS A 9 -0.51 -10.03 -3.40
N VAL A 10 -1.78 -9.71 -3.12
CA VAL A 10 -2.25 -8.33 -3.06
C VAL A 10 -2.34 -7.86 -1.62
N ILE A 11 -1.45 -6.95 -1.26
CA ILE A 11 -1.35 -6.38 0.09
C ILE A 11 -1.86 -4.94 0.04
N THR A 12 -2.95 -4.67 0.73
CA THR A 12 -3.55 -3.33 0.81
C THR A 12 -3.22 -2.67 2.14
N LEU A 13 -2.87 -1.39 2.11
CA LEU A 13 -2.66 -0.59 3.31
C LEU A 13 -3.89 0.24 3.63
N ALA A 14 -4.36 0.12 4.86
CA ALA A 14 -5.53 0.82 5.38
C ALA A 14 -5.22 1.61 6.67
N SER A 15 -6.03 2.61 7.00
CA SER A 15 -6.00 3.32 8.29
C SER A 15 -7.29 4.12 8.46
N PHE A 16 -7.67 4.49 9.68
CA PHE A 16 -8.80 5.41 9.88
C PHE A 16 -8.46 6.84 9.44
N ASN A 17 -7.27 7.32 9.76
CA ASN A 17 -6.92 8.71 9.63
C ASN A 17 -5.82 8.95 8.58
N MET A 18 -5.85 10.14 7.97
CA MET A 18 -4.73 10.64 7.19
C MET A 18 -3.50 10.81 8.09
N GLY A 19 -2.31 10.61 7.51
CA GLY A 19 -1.05 10.78 8.25
C GLY A 19 -0.71 9.63 9.20
N ALA A 20 -1.42 8.50 9.14
CA ALA A 20 -1.06 7.27 9.86
C ALA A 20 0.28 6.67 9.38
N GLY A 21 0.69 7.01 8.15
CA GLY A 21 1.96 6.57 7.56
C GLY A 21 1.81 5.42 6.57
N LYS A 22 0.63 5.22 5.97
CA LYS A 22 0.41 4.19 4.95
C LYS A 22 1.46 4.21 3.86
N THR A 23 1.55 5.31 3.11
CA THR A 23 2.53 5.47 2.01
C THR A 23 3.97 5.24 2.48
N PHE A 24 4.33 5.66 3.70
CA PHE A 24 5.65 5.37 4.26
C PHE A 24 5.85 3.86 4.47
N VAL A 25 4.88 3.17 5.06
CA VAL A 25 4.97 1.73 5.31
C VAL A 25 4.93 0.96 4.00
N SER A 26 4.08 1.34 3.03
CA SER A 26 3.96 0.66 1.73
C SER A 26 5.28 0.69 0.95
N VAL A 27 5.91 1.87 0.84
CA VAL A 27 7.17 2.01 0.12
C VAL A 27 8.30 1.24 0.81
N ASN A 28 8.39 1.27 2.15
CA ASN A 28 9.42 0.53 2.88
C ASN A 28 9.22 -1.00 2.80
N LEU A 29 7.97 -1.46 2.85
CA LEU A 29 7.64 -2.87 2.65
C LEU A 29 8.02 -3.33 1.24
N ALA A 30 7.61 -2.56 0.21
CA ALA A 30 7.95 -2.83 -1.17
C ALA A 30 9.48 -2.94 -1.37
N ALA A 31 10.22 -1.98 -0.82
CA ALA A 31 11.67 -1.97 -0.90
C ALA A 31 12.32 -3.19 -0.22
N SER A 32 11.79 -3.59 0.94
CA SER A 32 12.31 -4.78 1.64
C SER A 32 12.05 -6.06 0.86
N LEU A 33 10.91 -6.17 0.17
CA LEU A 33 10.58 -7.30 -0.67
C LEU A 33 11.45 -7.34 -1.95
N VAL A 34 11.76 -6.18 -2.55
CA VAL A 34 12.71 -6.10 -3.68
C VAL A 34 14.10 -6.57 -3.24
N GLN A 35 14.56 -6.20 -2.03
CA GLN A 35 15.83 -6.70 -1.49
C GLN A 35 15.83 -8.23 -1.28
N ALA A 36 14.65 -8.83 -1.12
CA ALA A 36 14.47 -10.28 -1.08
C ALA A 36 14.22 -10.88 -2.48
N GLU A 37 14.67 -10.18 -3.53
CA GLU A 37 14.60 -10.61 -4.95
C GLU A 37 13.18 -10.90 -5.46
N LYS A 38 12.18 -10.22 -4.89
CA LYS A 38 10.78 -10.31 -5.35
C LYS A 38 10.47 -9.24 -6.39
N LYS A 39 9.67 -9.60 -7.39
CA LYS A 39 9.12 -8.66 -8.38
C LYS A 39 7.92 -7.94 -7.78
N ILE A 40 8.05 -6.64 -7.57
CA ILE A 40 7.06 -5.85 -6.85
C ILE A 40 6.47 -4.76 -7.76
N ILE A 41 5.17 -4.60 -7.70
CA ILE A 41 4.49 -3.41 -8.23
C ILE A 41 3.67 -2.74 -7.13
N MET A 42 3.76 -1.41 -7.08
CA MET A 42 2.89 -0.59 -6.25
C MET A 42 1.78 0.02 -7.09
N ILE A 43 0.59 0.19 -6.50
CA ILE A 43 -0.55 0.87 -7.14
C ILE A 43 -1.02 1.98 -6.21
N ASP A 44 -1.13 3.21 -6.74
CA ASP A 44 -1.73 4.33 -6.04
C ASP A 44 -3.22 4.39 -6.36
N LEU A 45 -4.07 4.00 -5.40
CA LEU A 45 -5.53 4.09 -5.51
C LEU A 45 -6.12 5.27 -4.72
N ASP A 46 -5.29 6.17 -4.17
CA ASP A 46 -5.77 7.47 -3.65
C ASP A 46 -6.04 8.43 -4.82
N LEU A 47 -7.05 8.14 -5.63
CA LEU A 47 -7.43 8.94 -6.81
C LEU A 47 -7.81 10.38 -6.50
N ARG A 48 -7.91 10.74 -5.21
CA ARG A 48 -8.23 12.09 -4.73
C ARG A 48 -6.99 12.93 -4.52
N LYS A 49 -5.88 12.34 -4.06
CA LYS A 49 -4.65 13.05 -3.67
C LYS A 49 -3.40 12.51 -4.35
N GLY A 50 -3.36 11.22 -4.71
CA GLY A 50 -2.22 10.60 -5.39
C GLY A 50 -0.90 10.78 -4.65
N ARG A 51 -0.88 10.53 -3.35
CA ARG A 51 0.31 10.80 -2.53
C ARG A 51 1.51 9.95 -2.93
N LEU A 52 1.29 8.69 -3.25
CA LEU A 52 2.34 7.80 -3.72
C LEU A 52 2.86 8.26 -5.08
N SER A 53 1.96 8.64 -6.00
CA SER A 53 2.29 9.19 -7.32
C SER A 53 3.07 10.49 -7.21
N HIS A 54 2.69 11.36 -6.29
CA HIS A 54 3.40 12.61 -6.02
C HIS A 54 4.81 12.35 -5.46
N PHE A 55 4.92 11.40 -4.55
CA PHE A 55 6.20 10.99 -3.97
C PHE A 55 7.16 10.40 -5.02
N ALA A 56 6.64 9.66 -6.00
CA ALA A 56 7.40 9.13 -7.14
C ALA A 56 7.74 10.20 -8.20
N HIS A 57 7.28 11.46 -8.02
CA HIS A 57 7.36 12.52 -9.05
C HIS A 57 6.70 12.14 -10.38
N ALA A 58 5.71 11.25 -10.35
CA ALA A 58 4.95 10.77 -11.52
C ALA A 58 3.95 11.83 -11.99
N LYS A 59 4.48 12.89 -12.62
CA LYS A 59 3.67 13.98 -13.17
C LYS A 59 3.43 13.78 -14.66
N ARG A 60 2.21 14.11 -15.14
CA ARG A 60 1.82 14.09 -16.56
C ARG A 60 2.02 12.74 -17.26
N VAL A 61 1.87 11.65 -16.51
CA VAL A 61 1.94 10.28 -17.02
C VAL A 61 0.56 9.65 -17.02
N LYS A 62 0.33 8.65 -17.85
CA LYS A 62 -0.87 7.82 -17.75
C LYS A 62 -0.82 7.04 -16.44
N GLY A 63 -1.99 6.73 -15.87
CA GLY A 63 -2.09 5.97 -14.64
C GLY A 63 -3.43 5.27 -14.51
N VAL A 64 -3.73 4.75 -13.31
CA VAL A 64 -4.89 3.92 -13.08
C VAL A 64 -6.21 4.61 -13.45
N ALA A 65 -6.36 5.93 -13.23
CA ALA A 65 -7.57 6.66 -13.63
C ALA A 65 -7.79 6.61 -15.14
N HIS A 66 -6.73 6.72 -15.95
CA HIS A 66 -6.82 6.60 -17.40
C HIS A 66 -7.22 5.17 -17.83
N TYR A 67 -6.62 4.16 -17.22
CA TYR A 67 -6.94 2.75 -17.49
C TYR A 67 -8.40 2.43 -17.17
N LEU A 68 -8.91 2.89 -16.02
CA LEU A 68 -10.27 2.60 -15.59
C LEU A 68 -11.32 3.33 -16.42
N SER A 69 -11.02 4.53 -16.93
CA SER A 69 -11.96 5.35 -17.72
C SER A 69 -11.94 5.08 -19.22
N ASN A 70 -10.86 4.51 -19.76
CA ASN A 70 -10.70 4.33 -21.21
C ASN A 70 -10.33 2.87 -21.57
N PRO A 71 -11.21 2.12 -22.26
CA PRO A 71 -10.94 0.74 -22.68
C PRO A 71 -9.72 0.56 -23.59
N LEU A 72 -9.31 1.60 -24.31
CA LEU A 72 -8.19 1.55 -25.24
C LEU A 72 -6.81 1.65 -24.53
N VAL A 73 -6.80 2.05 -23.25
CA VAL A 73 -5.57 2.11 -22.46
C VAL A 73 -5.25 0.71 -21.94
N SER A 74 -4.06 0.22 -22.28
CA SER A 74 -3.57 -1.08 -21.79
C SER A 74 -2.93 -0.98 -20.40
N ALA A 75 -2.69 -2.12 -19.76
CA ALA A 75 -1.97 -2.15 -18.47
C ALA A 75 -0.52 -1.67 -18.62
N ASP A 76 0.12 -1.99 -19.75
CA ASP A 76 1.51 -1.61 -20.00
C ASP A 76 1.68 -0.11 -20.22
N ASP A 77 0.65 0.59 -20.73
CA ASP A 77 0.65 2.04 -20.91
C ASP A 77 0.74 2.83 -19.58
N ILE A 78 0.44 2.20 -18.46
CA ILE A 78 0.30 2.86 -17.17
C ILE A 78 1.35 2.42 -16.13
N ILE A 79 2.19 1.45 -16.47
CA ILE A 79 3.26 0.98 -15.59
C ILE A 79 4.49 1.87 -15.77
N LEU A 80 4.98 2.42 -14.68
CA LEU A 80 6.28 3.08 -14.60
C LEU A 80 7.28 2.09 -14.01
N HIS A 81 8.21 1.63 -14.86
CA HIS A 81 9.26 0.72 -14.40
C HIS A 81 10.28 1.46 -13.56
N ASP A 82 10.79 0.78 -12.53
CA ASP A 82 11.86 1.26 -11.64
C ASP A 82 11.58 2.64 -11.01
N ALA A 83 10.31 2.94 -10.75
CA ALA A 83 9.85 4.27 -10.30
C ALA A 83 10.51 4.74 -8.98
N PHE A 84 10.92 3.81 -8.14
CA PHE A 84 11.62 4.07 -6.88
C PHE A 84 13.03 3.49 -6.84
N GLY A 85 13.48 2.85 -7.89
CA GLY A 85 14.74 2.15 -8.07
C GLY A 85 14.52 0.77 -8.66
N GLU A 86 15.59 0.12 -9.08
CA GLU A 86 15.56 -1.16 -9.78
C GLU A 86 14.67 -2.20 -9.09
N GLY A 87 13.79 -2.82 -9.85
CA GLY A 87 12.89 -3.88 -9.41
C GLY A 87 11.61 -3.40 -8.69
N LEU A 88 11.35 -2.09 -8.61
CA LEU A 88 10.14 -1.54 -7.99
C LEU A 88 9.32 -0.70 -8.96
N ASP A 89 8.32 -1.33 -9.56
CA ASP A 89 7.41 -0.71 -10.51
C ASP A 89 6.27 0.04 -9.79
N LEU A 90 5.66 0.99 -10.50
CA LEU A 90 4.54 1.79 -10.00
C LEU A 90 3.47 1.97 -11.07
N ILE A 91 2.20 1.82 -10.67
CA ILE A 91 1.06 2.39 -11.37
C ILE A 91 0.62 3.64 -10.62
N PRO A 92 0.87 4.85 -11.15
CA PRO A 92 0.42 6.10 -10.54
C PRO A 92 -1.07 6.33 -10.76
N ILE A 93 -1.64 7.33 -10.08
CA ILE A 93 -3.05 7.72 -10.34
C ILE A 93 -3.26 8.24 -11.77
N GLY A 94 -2.25 8.88 -12.36
CA GLY A 94 -2.33 9.59 -13.64
C GLY A 94 -2.93 10.98 -13.48
N VAL A 95 -4.23 11.07 -13.26
CA VAL A 95 -4.97 12.31 -13.01
C VAL A 95 -5.85 12.16 -11.75
N ILE A 96 -6.12 13.30 -11.10
CA ILE A 96 -7.13 13.34 -10.03
C ILE A 96 -8.51 13.12 -10.68
N ALA A 97 -9.21 12.10 -10.19
CA ALA A 97 -10.52 11.74 -10.72
C ALA A 97 -11.64 12.56 -10.04
N PRO A 98 -12.61 13.07 -10.79
CA PRO A 98 -13.77 13.75 -10.22
C PRO A 98 -14.72 12.77 -9.52
N ASN A 99 -14.78 11.52 -9.97
CA ASN A 99 -15.64 10.44 -9.48
C ASN A 99 -14.82 9.20 -9.07
N PRO A 100 -13.94 9.29 -8.06
CA PRO A 100 -12.98 8.23 -7.74
C PRO A 100 -13.66 6.91 -7.35
N THR A 101 -14.74 6.96 -6.57
CA THR A 101 -15.45 5.76 -6.11
C THR A 101 -16.07 4.99 -7.27
N GLU A 102 -16.69 5.66 -8.22
CA GLU A 102 -17.26 5.04 -9.42
C GLU A 102 -16.18 4.35 -10.27
N LEU A 103 -15.04 5.00 -10.47
CA LEU A 103 -13.91 4.41 -11.19
C LEU A 103 -13.40 3.15 -10.49
N LEU A 104 -13.26 3.18 -9.17
CA LEU A 104 -12.80 2.03 -8.40
C LEU A 104 -13.80 0.85 -8.40
N LEU A 105 -15.10 1.12 -8.60
CA LEU A 105 -16.14 0.07 -8.76
C LEU A 105 -16.08 -0.63 -10.12
N ASN A 106 -15.40 -0.06 -11.10
CA ASN A 106 -15.29 -0.62 -12.44
C ASN A 106 -14.59 -1.99 -12.42
N ARG A 107 -15.12 -2.97 -13.12
CA ARG A 107 -14.57 -4.33 -13.29
C ARG A 107 -13.15 -4.33 -13.89
N ARG A 108 -12.76 -3.29 -14.59
CA ARG A 108 -11.41 -3.15 -15.14
C ARG A 108 -10.33 -3.13 -14.04
N LEU A 109 -10.68 -2.73 -12.81
CA LEU A 109 -9.75 -2.84 -11.68
C LEU A 109 -9.43 -4.31 -11.37
N ASP A 110 -10.44 -5.17 -11.36
CA ASP A 110 -10.26 -6.62 -11.13
C ASP A 110 -9.41 -7.24 -12.26
N GLU A 111 -9.71 -6.87 -13.51
CA GLU A 111 -8.93 -7.31 -14.68
C GLU A 111 -7.46 -6.88 -14.61
N LEU A 112 -7.20 -5.64 -14.15
CA LEU A 112 -5.85 -5.15 -13.93
C LEU A 112 -5.13 -6.01 -12.90
N ILE A 113 -5.74 -6.24 -11.75
CA ILE A 113 -5.15 -7.06 -10.69
C ILE A 113 -4.86 -8.49 -11.18
N VAL A 114 -5.78 -9.11 -11.93
CA VAL A 114 -5.56 -10.46 -12.52
C VAL A 114 -4.34 -10.48 -13.46
N LYS A 115 -4.18 -9.45 -14.30
CA LYS A 115 -3.01 -9.32 -15.18
C LYS A 115 -1.71 -9.17 -14.38
N LEU A 116 -1.73 -8.32 -13.34
CA LEU A 116 -0.54 -8.05 -12.52
C LEU A 116 -0.13 -9.26 -11.67
N ARG A 117 -1.08 -10.04 -11.14
CA ARG A 117 -0.81 -11.30 -10.39
C ARG A 117 0.03 -12.32 -11.18
N ARG A 118 -0.03 -12.27 -12.51
CA ARG A 118 0.74 -13.18 -13.39
C ARG A 118 2.18 -12.70 -13.59
N ARG A 119 2.47 -11.42 -13.31
CA ARG A 119 3.76 -10.77 -13.65
C ARG A 119 4.60 -10.46 -12.40
N TYR A 120 3.95 -10.27 -11.26
CA TYR A 120 4.57 -9.83 -10.01
C TYR A 120 4.34 -10.83 -8.88
N ASP A 121 5.31 -10.91 -7.98
CA ASP A 121 5.20 -11.73 -6.78
C ASP A 121 4.27 -11.07 -5.76
N TYR A 122 4.36 -9.73 -5.62
CA TYR A 122 3.48 -8.95 -4.77
C TYR A 122 3.00 -7.67 -5.44
N ILE A 123 1.76 -7.31 -5.14
CA ILE A 123 1.09 -6.07 -5.55
C ILE A 123 0.78 -5.30 -4.27
N ILE A 124 1.40 -4.14 -4.07
CA ILE A 124 1.18 -3.32 -2.88
C ILE A 124 0.28 -2.15 -3.24
N VAL A 125 -0.87 -2.07 -2.58
CA VAL A 125 -1.89 -1.06 -2.87
C VAL A 125 -1.89 0.01 -1.79
N ASP A 126 -1.53 1.25 -2.14
CA ASP A 126 -1.69 2.43 -1.29
C ASP A 126 -3.06 3.06 -1.53
N ASN A 127 -3.89 3.10 -0.49
CA ASN A 127 -5.30 3.48 -0.57
C ASN A 127 -5.64 4.66 0.34
N VAL A 128 -6.84 5.24 0.13
CA VAL A 128 -7.43 6.26 1.02
C VAL A 128 -7.66 5.73 2.44
N PRO A 129 -7.76 6.59 3.46
CA PRO A 129 -8.24 6.18 4.79
C PRO A 129 -9.66 5.61 4.75
N ILE A 130 -9.92 4.58 5.58
CA ILE A 130 -11.23 3.88 5.64
C ILE A 130 -12.36 4.78 6.17
N GLY A 131 -12.08 5.93 6.74
CA GLY A 131 -13.11 6.88 7.19
C GLY A 131 -14.00 7.43 6.06
N VAL A 132 -13.65 7.17 4.80
CA VAL A 132 -14.48 7.39 3.61
C VAL A 132 -14.99 6.01 3.16
N VAL A 133 -16.06 5.57 3.78
CA VAL A 133 -16.55 4.17 3.85
C VAL A 133 -16.67 3.44 2.50
N ALA A 134 -17.04 4.12 1.42
CA ALA A 134 -17.23 3.48 0.12
C ALA A 134 -15.93 2.98 -0.52
N ASP A 135 -14.82 3.71 -0.34
CA ASP A 135 -13.56 3.42 -1.04
C ASP A 135 -12.84 2.20 -0.44
N ALA A 136 -13.01 1.95 0.87
CA ALA A 136 -12.38 0.82 1.54
C ALA A 136 -12.97 -0.54 1.17
N SER A 137 -14.30 -0.62 1.03
CA SER A 137 -14.98 -1.86 0.65
C SER A 137 -14.63 -2.28 -0.78
N VAL A 138 -14.43 -1.30 -1.67
CA VAL A 138 -14.03 -1.56 -3.06
C VAL A 138 -12.65 -2.19 -3.11
N VAL A 139 -11.72 -1.66 -2.33
CA VAL A 139 -10.35 -2.15 -2.33
C VAL A 139 -10.25 -3.52 -1.66
N ASN A 140 -11.08 -3.80 -0.66
CA ASN A 140 -11.16 -5.14 -0.04
C ASN A 140 -11.46 -6.25 -1.06
N ARG A 141 -12.24 -5.93 -2.10
CA ARG A 141 -12.58 -6.88 -3.18
C ARG A 141 -11.35 -7.44 -3.90
N ILE A 142 -10.28 -6.66 -4.04
CA ILE A 142 -9.06 -7.04 -4.73
C ILE A 142 -7.94 -7.50 -3.80
N SER A 143 -8.08 -7.29 -2.49
CA SER A 143 -7.05 -7.52 -1.49
C SER A 143 -7.04 -8.96 -0.98
N ASP A 144 -5.84 -9.54 -0.83
CA ASP A 144 -5.67 -10.83 -0.15
C ASP A 144 -5.31 -10.62 1.33
N LEU A 145 -4.61 -9.54 1.65
CA LEU A 145 -4.16 -9.17 2.99
C LEU A 145 -4.33 -7.66 3.20
N THR A 146 -4.92 -7.27 4.31
CA THR A 146 -5.02 -5.86 4.70
C THR A 146 -4.10 -5.55 5.87
N LEU A 147 -3.12 -4.66 5.65
CA LEU A 147 -2.28 -4.10 6.70
C LEU A 147 -2.92 -2.81 7.22
N PHE A 148 -3.50 -2.87 8.42
CA PHE A 148 -4.12 -1.71 9.04
C PHE A 148 -3.10 -0.92 9.87
N ILE A 149 -2.80 0.30 9.42
CA ILE A 149 -1.75 1.13 10.03
C ILE A 149 -2.33 1.97 11.15
N VAL A 150 -1.89 1.69 12.36
CA VAL A 150 -2.21 2.44 13.59
C VAL A 150 -1.00 3.29 13.96
N ARG A 151 -1.14 4.62 13.95
CA ARG A 151 -0.06 5.51 14.40
C ARG A 151 -0.20 5.78 15.89
N VAL A 152 0.80 5.33 16.66
CA VAL A 152 0.88 5.55 18.11
C VAL A 152 0.83 7.04 18.43
N GLY A 153 -0.04 7.42 19.38
CA GLY A 153 -0.25 8.80 19.79
C GLY A 153 -1.10 9.66 18.82
N LYS A 154 -1.60 9.08 17.71
CA LYS A 154 -2.49 9.79 16.77
C LYS A 154 -3.85 9.13 16.57
N LEU A 155 -3.95 7.82 16.78
CA LEU A 155 -5.23 7.14 16.74
C LEU A 155 -6.04 7.49 17.99
N ASP A 156 -7.28 7.93 17.80
CA ASP A 156 -8.23 8.06 18.89
C ASP A 156 -8.66 6.66 19.34
N ARG A 157 -8.50 6.37 20.64
CA ARG A 157 -8.84 5.05 21.21
C ARG A 157 -10.31 4.69 21.01
N ARG A 158 -11.19 5.69 20.89
CA ARG A 158 -12.62 5.49 20.59
C ARG A 158 -12.86 4.84 19.22
N GLN A 159 -11.88 4.82 18.33
CA GLN A 159 -11.95 4.15 17.04
C GLN A 159 -11.57 2.65 17.10
N LEU A 160 -11.03 2.16 18.22
CA LEU A 160 -10.65 0.75 18.36
C LEU A 160 -11.85 -0.22 18.25
N PRO A 161 -13.03 0.08 18.83
CA PRO A 161 -14.22 -0.78 18.62
C PRO A 161 -14.64 -0.88 17.16
N GLU A 162 -14.43 0.19 16.36
CA GLU A 162 -14.71 0.16 14.92
C GLU A 162 -13.73 -0.78 14.19
N LEU A 163 -12.46 -0.80 14.58
CA LEU A 163 -11.49 -1.74 14.03
C LEU A 163 -11.88 -3.20 14.34
N GLU A 164 -12.30 -3.46 15.57
CA GLU A 164 -12.81 -4.77 15.99
C GLU A 164 -14.04 -5.16 15.18
N ARG A 165 -14.98 -4.24 14.96
CA ARG A 165 -16.16 -4.48 14.13
C ARG A 165 -15.79 -4.82 12.69
N LEU A 166 -14.85 -4.09 12.06
CA LEU A 166 -14.37 -4.38 10.70
C LEU A 166 -13.76 -5.78 10.59
N TYR A 167 -13.08 -6.24 11.64
CA TYR A 167 -12.54 -7.59 11.73
C TYR A 167 -13.64 -8.64 11.86
N GLN A 168 -14.56 -8.49 12.81
CA GLN A 168 -15.64 -9.43 13.08
C GLN A 168 -16.63 -9.57 11.90
N GLU A 169 -16.90 -8.45 11.22
CA GLU A 169 -17.77 -8.41 10.04
C GLU A 169 -17.06 -8.86 8.74
N HIS A 170 -15.80 -9.29 8.82
CA HIS A 170 -14.98 -9.67 7.65
C HIS A 170 -14.96 -8.59 6.55
N ARG A 171 -15.01 -7.29 6.96
CA ARG A 171 -15.01 -6.14 6.05
C ARG A 171 -13.64 -5.88 5.42
N LEU A 172 -12.59 -6.50 5.97
CA LEU A 172 -11.21 -6.42 5.50
C LEU A 172 -10.59 -7.81 5.48
N ASN A 173 -10.08 -8.21 4.32
CA ASN A 173 -9.51 -9.55 4.14
C ASN A 173 -8.21 -9.70 4.93
N ASN A 174 -8.10 -10.81 5.69
CA ASN A 174 -6.90 -11.20 6.43
C ASN A 174 -6.24 -10.01 7.17
N LEU A 175 -7.04 -9.33 8.03
CA LEU A 175 -6.62 -8.11 8.71
C LEU A 175 -5.42 -8.34 9.64
N ALA A 176 -4.34 -7.60 9.42
CA ALA A 176 -3.20 -7.49 10.32
C ALA A 176 -2.97 -6.04 10.73
N VAL A 177 -2.62 -5.80 12.00
CA VAL A 177 -2.38 -4.44 12.52
C VAL A 177 -0.90 -4.13 12.60
N VAL A 178 -0.50 -2.97 12.05
CA VAL A 178 0.87 -2.46 12.11
C VAL A 178 0.91 -1.21 12.99
N LEU A 179 1.64 -1.25 14.10
CA LEU A 179 1.88 -0.10 14.98
C LEU A 179 3.03 0.76 14.44
N ASN A 180 2.69 1.91 13.89
CA ASN A 180 3.65 2.86 13.33
C ASN A 180 3.96 3.99 14.33
N GLY A 181 5.22 4.44 14.34
CA GLY A 181 5.68 5.55 15.19
C GLY A 181 5.80 5.22 16.67
N ALA A 182 5.93 3.94 17.02
CA ALA A 182 6.29 3.52 18.36
C ALA A 182 7.69 4.04 18.71
N LYS A 183 7.83 4.78 19.81
CA LYS A 183 9.13 5.23 20.32
C LYS A 183 9.77 4.06 21.07
N LYS A 184 11.04 3.79 20.84
CA LYS A 184 11.83 2.87 21.65
C LYS A 184 11.83 3.43 23.08
N GLY A 185 11.24 2.69 24.04
CA GLY A 185 10.75 3.18 25.31
C GLY A 185 11.74 4.03 26.12
N SER A 186 11.19 5.07 26.74
CA SER A 186 11.63 5.52 28.04
C SER A 186 10.65 4.92 29.09
N ARG A 187 11.18 4.08 29.97
CA ARG A 187 10.58 3.54 31.20
C ARG A 187 9.44 2.52 31.07
N GLY A 188 9.74 1.30 31.49
CA GLY A 188 8.84 0.47 32.25
C GLY A 188 8.29 -0.78 31.55
N TYR A 189 8.72 -1.89 32.11
CA TYR A 189 8.32 -3.29 31.90
C TYR A 189 8.79 -3.90 30.58
N GLY A 190 10.08 -4.26 30.60
CA GLY A 190 10.66 -5.10 29.58
C GLY A 190 10.34 -6.58 29.81
N TYR A 191 9.77 -7.22 28.83
CA TYR A 191 10.22 -8.56 28.48
C TYR A 191 11.18 -8.39 27.32
N GLY A 192 12.47 -8.32 27.68
CA GLY A 192 13.55 -8.27 26.73
C GLY A 192 13.75 -9.63 26.06
N TYR A 193 13.22 -9.80 24.88
CA TYR A 193 13.82 -10.67 23.90
C TYR A 193 14.53 -9.78 22.88
N GLY A 194 15.71 -9.34 23.31
CA GLY A 194 16.67 -8.68 22.46
C GLY A 194 17.35 -9.69 21.54
N TYR A 195 16.78 -10.00 20.42
CA TYR A 195 17.58 -10.45 19.28
C TYR A 195 18.04 -9.20 18.55
N GLY A 196 19.14 -8.65 19.04
CA GLY A 196 19.91 -7.64 18.31
C GLY A 196 20.62 -8.30 17.14
N TYR A 197 19.95 -8.51 16.04
CA TYR A 197 20.64 -8.58 14.77
C TYR A 197 20.85 -7.14 14.31
N GLY A 198 21.95 -6.56 14.77
CA GLY A 198 22.58 -5.43 14.10
C GLY A 198 23.07 -5.90 12.74
N ILE A 199 22.19 -5.92 11.76
CA ILE A 199 22.64 -5.87 10.40
C ILE A 199 23.04 -4.42 10.18
N ASP A 200 24.35 -4.15 10.18
CA ASP A 200 24.91 -2.97 9.53
C ASP A 200 24.51 -3.05 8.05
N VAL A 201 23.32 -2.54 7.74
CA VAL A 201 22.92 -2.31 6.36
C VAL A 201 23.86 -1.23 5.86
N GLU A 202 24.92 -1.64 5.16
CA GLU A 202 25.69 -0.73 4.32
C GLU A 202 24.69 0.15 3.60
N LYS A 203 24.88 1.47 3.76
CA LYS A 203 24.01 2.50 3.21
C LYS A 203 23.99 2.35 1.69
N SER A 204 23.17 1.43 1.17
CA SER A 204 22.97 1.37 -0.26
C SER A 204 22.50 2.75 -0.71
N GLY A 205 23.09 3.27 -1.79
CA GLY A 205 22.83 4.62 -2.27
C GLY A 205 21.34 4.90 -2.56
N TRP A 206 20.51 3.87 -2.56
CA TRP A 206 19.07 3.90 -2.69
C TRP A 206 18.36 4.44 -1.42
N TRP A 207 18.73 3.96 -0.21
CA TRP A 207 18.18 4.45 1.06
C TRP A 207 18.53 5.91 1.32
N SER A 208 19.73 6.35 0.95
CA SER A 208 20.13 7.75 1.10
C SER A 208 19.37 8.66 0.13
N ARG A 209 19.09 8.20 -1.11
CA ARG A 209 18.26 8.90 -2.10
C ARG A 209 16.79 8.98 -1.64
N MET A 210 16.24 7.92 -1.11
CA MET A 210 14.85 7.88 -0.62
C MET A 210 14.66 8.75 0.63
N LYS A 211 15.58 8.72 1.61
CA LYS A 211 15.54 9.61 2.79
C LYS A 211 15.62 11.09 2.42
N LYS A 212 16.40 11.46 1.39
CA LYS A 212 16.46 12.82 0.88
C LYS A 212 15.15 13.28 0.24
N ARG A 213 14.42 12.37 -0.43
CA ARG A 213 13.10 12.64 -1.01
C ARG A 213 11.98 12.76 0.04
N MET A 214 12.06 12.02 1.14
CA MET A 214 11.07 12.08 2.23
C MET A 214 11.17 13.31 3.14
N LYS A 215 12.29 14.06 3.09
CA LYS A 215 12.52 15.27 3.90
C LYS A 215 12.17 16.59 3.18
N ARG A 216 11.82 16.54 1.90
CA ARG A 216 11.31 17.67 1.11
C ARG A 216 9.81 17.51 0.89
#